data_37cd70a181ce4ef5a2ec03c1fa6040c0
#
_entry.id   37cd70a181ce4ef5a2ec03c1fa6040c0
#
_cell.length_a   1.000
_cell.length_b   1.000
_cell.length_c   1.000
_cell.angle_alpha   90.00
_cell.angle_beta   90.00
_cell.angle_gamma   90.00
#
_symmetry.space_group_name_H-M   'P 1'
#
loop_
_entity.id
_entity.type
_entity.pdbx_description
1 polymer ?
#
loop_
_entity_poly.entity_id
_entity_poly.type
_entity_poly.pdbx_seq_one_letter_code
_entity_poly.pdbx_strand_id
1 'polypeptide(L)'
;MDPVYVSPINRGVEPARPGEFPPVSIGPICADPPVVLAPMAGITNAPFRRLCRGFGAGLYVSEMITARALVERNEKTMRLSEFDPDESPRSLQLYGVDPHYVGEAVKMLVGEDRVDHLDMNFGCPVKKVTRRGGGAAIPAKPRLLQAIVRAAVRNAGAIPVTIKFRIGIEDDWHTFLDAGRIAEAEGCRAVALHARTAAQLYEGEADWNAIGELKQAVQTIPVFGNGDIWEAWDALRMMRETGCDGEIGRASCRERV
;
A
#
# COMPACT_ATOMS: atom_id res chain seq x y z
N MET A 1 -20.89 -10.07 26.15
CA MET A 1 -19.77 -9.78 25.26
C MET A 1 -18.51 -10.13 26.03
N ASP A 2 -17.74 -11.11 25.55
CA ASP A 2 -16.45 -11.38 26.15
C ASP A 2 -15.58 -10.14 26.05
N PRO A 3 -14.77 -9.82 27.08
CA PRO A 3 -13.90 -8.68 27.01
C PRO A 3 -12.95 -8.82 25.82
N VAL A 4 -12.95 -7.85 24.92
CA VAL A 4 -12.00 -7.82 23.79
C VAL A 4 -10.60 -7.89 24.39
N TYR A 5 -9.84 -8.90 24.00
CA TYR A 5 -8.46 -9.03 24.44
C TYR A 5 -7.66 -7.83 23.92
N VAL A 6 -7.03 -7.11 24.82
CA VAL A 6 -6.12 -6.01 24.49
C VAL A 6 -4.72 -6.44 24.91
N SER A 7 -3.79 -6.40 23.96
CA SER A 7 -2.38 -6.70 24.20
C SER A 7 -1.81 -5.85 25.34
N PRO A 8 -0.93 -6.39 26.21
CA PRO A 8 -0.31 -5.62 27.28
C PRO A 8 0.35 -4.31 26.82
N ILE A 9 0.91 -4.28 25.61
CA ILE A 9 1.54 -3.09 25.01
C ILE A 9 0.51 -1.97 24.69
N ASN A 10 -0.75 -2.35 24.49
CA ASN A 10 -1.84 -1.46 24.16
C ASN A 10 -2.72 -1.05 25.36
N ARG A 11 -2.41 -1.61 26.56
CA ARG A 11 -3.11 -1.22 27.79
C ARG A 11 -2.80 0.25 28.10
N GLY A 12 -3.79 1.09 28.03
CA GLY A 12 -3.63 2.55 28.25
C GLY A 12 -3.51 3.37 26.97
N VAL A 13 -3.63 2.76 25.81
CA VAL A 13 -3.84 3.51 24.57
C VAL A 13 -5.26 4.06 24.61
N GLU A 14 -5.38 5.39 24.65
CA GLU A 14 -6.67 6.05 24.65
C GLU A 14 -7.36 5.90 23.29
N PRO A 15 -8.69 5.76 23.24
CA PRO A 15 -9.44 5.84 22.00
C PRO A 15 -9.14 7.11 21.22
N ALA A 16 -9.33 7.06 19.90
CA ALA A 16 -9.18 8.24 19.07
C ALA A 16 -10.18 9.33 19.48
N ARG A 17 -9.70 10.57 19.60
CA ARG A 17 -10.57 11.73 19.83
C ARG A 17 -11.22 12.14 18.51
N PRO A 18 -12.44 12.69 18.54
CA PRO A 18 -13.05 13.24 17.33
C PRO A 18 -12.12 14.23 16.62
N GLY A 19 -11.81 13.97 15.34
CA GLY A 19 -10.92 14.82 14.54
C GLY A 19 -9.42 14.61 14.76
N GLU A 20 -8.99 13.68 15.61
CA GLU A 20 -7.56 13.40 15.85
C GLU A 20 -6.89 12.84 14.57
N PHE A 21 -7.57 11.95 13.87
CA PHE A 21 -7.11 11.38 12.60
C PHE A 21 -8.10 11.77 11.50
N PRO A 22 -7.84 12.88 10.80
CA PRO A 22 -8.73 13.33 9.72
C PRO A 22 -8.69 12.36 8.53
N PRO A 23 -9.74 12.33 7.70
CA PRO A 23 -9.72 11.61 6.44
C PRO A 23 -8.52 11.98 5.57
N VAL A 24 -7.92 10.99 4.90
CA VAL A 24 -6.77 11.20 4.03
C VAL A 24 -7.19 11.25 2.57
N SER A 25 -6.80 12.31 1.87
CA SER A 25 -7.04 12.47 0.43
C SER A 25 -5.93 11.82 -0.39
N ILE A 26 -6.30 10.84 -1.22
CA ILE A 26 -5.44 10.20 -2.22
C ILE A 26 -5.94 10.67 -3.60
N GLY A 27 -5.55 11.86 -4.01
CA GLY A 27 -6.19 12.52 -5.15
C GLY A 27 -7.67 12.78 -4.89
N PRO A 28 -8.59 12.28 -5.74
CA PRO A 28 -10.04 12.43 -5.56
C PRO A 28 -10.62 11.44 -4.52
N ILE A 29 -9.86 10.45 -4.07
CA ILE A 29 -10.32 9.44 -3.12
C ILE A 29 -10.11 9.95 -1.71
N CYS A 30 -11.14 9.79 -0.86
CA CYS A 30 -11.11 10.09 0.56
C CYS A 30 -11.07 8.77 1.34
N ALA A 31 -9.96 8.47 1.99
CA ALA A 31 -9.84 7.35 2.92
C ALA A 31 -10.32 7.80 4.31
N ASP A 32 -11.52 7.38 4.69
CA ASP A 32 -12.16 7.68 5.96
C ASP A 32 -12.80 6.40 6.55
N PRO A 33 -12.32 5.92 7.69
CA PRO A 33 -11.12 6.34 8.44
C PRO A 33 -9.82 6.17 7.62
N PRO A 34 -8.69 6.77 8.06
CA PRO A 34 -7.41 6.70 7.35
C PRO A 34 -6.73 5.32 7.51
N VAL A 35 -7.49 4.28 7.27
CA VAL A 35 -7.14 2.87 7.42
C VAL A 35 -7.30 2.17 6.08
N VAL A 36 -6.30 1.43 5.65
CA VAL A 36 -6.28 0.74 4.36
C VAL A 36 -6.11 -0.76 4.56
N LEU A 37 -6.93 -1.58 3.89
CA LEU A 37 -6.70 -3.02 3.85
C LEU A 37 -5.45 -3.31 3.03
N ALA A 38 -4.47 -3.98 3.65
CA ALA A 38 -3.21 -4.34 2.99
C ALA A 38 -3.44 -5.26 1.78
N PRO A 39 -2.80 -4.99 0.63
CA PRO A 39 -2.78 -5.91 -0.50
C PRO A 39 -2.03 -7.20 -0.15
N MET A 40 -2.70 -8.34 -0.25
CA MET A 40 -2.14 -9.65 0.12
C MET A 40 -2.40 -10.67 -1.00
N ALA A 41 -1.32 -11.15 -1.64
CA ALA A 41 -1.40 -12.13 -2.73
C ALA A 41 -2.12 -13.42 -2.28
N GLY A 42 -3.13 -13.84 -3.05
CA GLY A 42 -3.95 -15.01 -2.76
C GLY A 42 -4.98 -14.82 -1.64
N ILE A 43 -5.09 -13.62 -1.07
CA ILE A 43 -5.99 -13.33 0.05
C ILE A 43 -6.98 -12.22 -0.30
N THR A 44 -6.51 -11.03 -0.73
CA THR A 44 -7.37 -9.87 -0.97
C THR A 44 -8.06 -9.91 -2.35
N ASN A 45 -8.68 -11.07 -2.66
CA ASN A 45 -9.59 -11.22 -3.78
C ASN A 45 -10.93 -10.51 -3.51
N ALA A 46 -11.80 -10.39 -4.51
CA ALA A 46 -13.06 -9.67 -4.39
C ALA A 46 -13.96 -10.18 -3.25
N PRO A 47 -14.18 -11.51 -3.04
CA PRO A 47 -14.96 -12.00 -1.90
C PRO A 47 -14.40 -11.60 -0.53
N PHE A 48 -13.07 -11.62 -0.37
CA PHE A 48 -12.45 -11.21 0.89
C PHE A 48 -12.57 -9.71 1.12
N ARG A 49 -12.36 -8.89 0.10
CA ARG A 49 -12.54 -7.43 0.20
C ARG A 49 -14.01 -7.08 0.52
N ARG A 50 -14.98 -7.79 -0.09
CA ARG A 50 -16.42 -7.64 0.24
C ARG A 50 -16.68 -7.90 1.73
N LEU A 51 -16.12 -8.99 2.28
CA LEU A 51 -16.23 -9.29 3.70
C LEU A 51 -15.63 -8.16 4.56
N CYS A 52 -14.43 -7.70 4.20
CA CYS A 52 -13.72 -6.64 4.93
C CYS A 52 -14.47 -5.29 4.88
N ARG A 53 -15.17 -4.97 3.79
CA ARG A 53 -15.95 -3.72 3.69
C ARG A 53 -17.03 -3.59 4.78
N GLY A 54 -17.50 -4.70 5.31
CA GLY A 54 -18.41 -4.69 6.47
C GLY A 54 -17.79 -4.15 7.76
N PHE A 55 -16.46 -4.01 7.83
CA PHE A 55 -15.74 -3.50 9.01
C PHE A 55 -15.33 -2.02 8.88
N GLY A 56 -15.45 -1.40 7.72
CA GLY A 56 -15.40 0.05 7.57
C GLY A 56 -14.02 0.68 7.43
N ALA A 57 -13.03 0.00 6.81
CA ALA A 57 -11.79 0.68 6.40
C ALA A 57 -12.04 1.69 5.27
N GLY A 58 -11.21 2.72 5.15
CA GLY A 58 -11.37 3.76 4.14
C GLY A 58 -10.96 3.37 2.73
N LEU A 59 -10.11 2.32 2.57
CA LEU A 59 -9.69 1.82 1.26
C LEU A 59 -9.36 0.33 1.31
N TYR A 60 -9.67 -0.40 0.24
CA TYR A 60 -9.43 -1.85 0.10
C TYR A 60 -8.64 -2.13 -1.17
N VAL A 61 -7.37 -2.50 -1.02
CA VAL A 61 -6.50 -2.73 -2.17
C VAL A 61 -6.51 -4.21 -2.58
N SER A 62 -6.62 -4.48 -3.89
CA SER A 62 -6.60 -5.84 -4.43
C SER A 62 -5.25 -6.54 -4.19
N GLU A 63 -5.20 -7.84 -4.39
CA GLU A 63 -3.94 -8.54 -4.51
C GLU A 63 -3.10 -8.02 -5.71
N MET A 64 -1.78 -8.25 -5.68
CA MET A 64 -0.90 -7.74 -6.74
C MET A 64 -1.13 -8.43 -8.08
N ILE A 65 -1.33 -7.65 -9.12
CA ILE A 65 -1.57 -8.07 -10.49
C ILE A 65 -0.30 -7.83 -11.33
N THR A 66 0.13 -8.83 -12.09
CA THR A 66 1.31 -8.71 -12.97
C THR A 66 0.97 -7.87 -14.20
N ALA A 67 1.62 -6.71 -14.38
CA ALA A 67 1.39 -5.79 -15.49
C ALA A 67 1.53 -6.49 -16.86
N ARG A 68 2.60 -7.25 -17.08
CA ARG A 68 2.80 -7.98 -18.35
C ARG A 68 1.68 -8.96 -18.65
N ALA A 69 1.29 -9.80 -17.67
CA ALA A 69 0.24 -10.79 -17.88
C ALA A 69 -1.14 -10.13 -18.11
N LEU A 70 -1.35 -8.93 -17.55
CA LEU A 70 -2.56 -8.14 -17.80
C LEU A 70 -2.59 -7.64 -19.25
N VAL A 71 -1.50 -7.07 -19.76
CA VAL A 71 -1.38 -6.64 -21.17
C VAL A 71 -1.55 -7.82 -22.14
N GLU A 72 -0.98 -8.98 -21.80
CA GLU A 72 -1.13 -10.22 -22.56
C GLU A 72 -2.54 -10.86 -22.39
N ARG A 73 -3.44 -10.24 -21.65
CA ARG A 73 -4.83 -10.70 -21.38
C ARG A 73 -4.91 -12.13 -20.86
N ASN A 74 -3.96 -12.51 -20.01
CA ASN A 74 -3.98 -13.82 -19.36
C ASN A 74 -5.27 -13.98 -18.54
N GLU A 75 -6.06 -15.02 -18.82
CA GLU A 75 -7.39 -15.23 -18.22
C GLU A 75 -7.38 -15.17 -16.69
N LYS A 76 -6.42 -15.84 -16.05
CA LYS A 76 -6.31 -15.84 -14.59
C LYS A 76 -6.04 -14.43 -14.07
N THR A 77 -5.16 -13.69 -14.75
CA THR A 77 -4.81 -12.31 -14.36
C THR A 77 -6.00 -11.38 -14.58
N MET A 78 -6.75 -11.54 -15.65
CA MET A 78 -7.97 -10.78 -15.93
C MET A 78 -9.02 -10.99 -14.82
N ARG A 79 -9.26 -12.25 -14.40
CA ARG A 79 -10.17 -12.55 -13.28
C ARG A 79 -9.71 -11.97 -11.96
N LEU A 80 -8.40 -12.01 -11.66
CA LEU A 80 -7.84 -11.42 -10.43
C LEU A 80 -7.96 -9.89 -10.39
N SER A 81 -8.09 -9.24 -11.54
CA SER A 81 -8.26 -7.78 -11.67
C SER A 81 -9.73 -7.34 -11.66
N GLU A 82 -10.67 -8.24 -11.39
CA GLU A 82 -12.09 -7.94 -11.29
C GLU A 82 -12.46 -7.40 -9.91
N PHE A 83 -13.46 -6.54 -9.92
CA PHE A 83 -14.07 -5.97 -8.72
C PHE A 83 -15.55 -6.37 -8.66
N ASP A 84 -16.10 -6.38 -7.45
CA ASP A 84 -17.55 -6.50 -7.31
C ASP A 84 -18.26 -5.29 -7.94
N PRO A 85 -19.47 -5.46 -8.49
CA PRO A 85 -20.21 -4.36 -9.11
C PRO A 85 -20.48 -3.17 -8.17
N ASP A 86 -20.53 -3.42 -6.87
CA ASP A 86 -20.76 -2.43 -5.80
C ASP A 86 -19.46 -2.01 -5.09
N GLU A 87 -18.29 -2.42 -5.58
CA GLU A 87 -17.00 -2.06 -4.99
C GLU A 87 -16.53 -0.70 -5.51
N SER A 88 -16.47 0.30 -4.61
CA SER A 88 -15.99 1.63 -4.88
C SER A 88 -15.24 2.17 -3.64
N PRO A 89 -14.04 2.77 -3.83
CA PRO A 89 -13.30 2.84 -5.07
C PRO A 89 -12.65 1.49 -5.46
N ARG A 90 -12.52 1.25 -6.78
CA ARG A 90 -11.84 0.07 -7.33
C ARG A 90 -10.33 0.27 -7.28
N SER A 91 -9.69 -0.23 -6.22
CA SER A 91 -8.26 -0.06 -5.96
C SER A 91 -7.47 -1.29 -6.37
N LEU A 92 -6.64 -1.18 -7.40
CA LEU A 92 -5.87 -2.28 -7.95
C LEU A 92 -4.38 -2.12 -7.69
N GLN A 93 -3.73 -3.18 -7.15
CA GLN A 93 -2.28 -3.19 -7.02
C GLN A 93 -1.62 -3.85 -8.24
N LEU A 94 -0.78 -3.09 -8.95
CA LEU A 94 0.06 -3.58 -10.03
C LEU A 94 1.47 -3.92 -9.55
N TYR A 95 2.08 -4.89 -10.21
CA TYR A 95 3.50 -5.18 -10.10
C TYR A 95 4.11 -5.42 -11.48
N GLY A 96 5.30 -4.85 -11.71
CA GLY A 96 6.04 -5.03 -12.96
C GLY A 96 7.48 -4.54 -12.80
N VAL A 97 8.37 -5.03 -13.68
CA VAL A 97 9.81 -4.69 -13.72
C VAL A 97 10.19 -3.91 -14.97
N ASP A 98 9.26 -3.76 -15.91
CA ASP A 98 9.47 -3.10 -17.19
C ASP A 98 8.53 -1.89 -17.29
N PRO A 99 9.06 -0.66 -17.39
CA PRO A 99 8.26 0.55 -17.51
C PRO A 99 7.28 0.53 -18.69
N HIS A 100 7.64 -0.11 -19.81
CA HIS A 100 6.77 -0.25 -20.98
C HIS A 100 5.51 -1.04 -20.62
N TYR A 101 5.67 -2.26 -20.10
CA TYR A 101 4.51 -3.08 -19.71
C TYR A 101 3.67 -2.45 -18.60
N VAL A 102 4.29 -1.73 -17.67
CA VAL A 102 3.55 -0.99 -16.63
C VAL A 102 2.73 0.12 -17.28
N GLY A 103 3.31 0.90 -18.18
CA GLY A 103 2.58 1.96 -18.89
C GLY A 103 1.40 1.43 -19.70
N GLU A 104 1.58 0.34 -20.47
CA GLU A 104 0.52 -0.28 -21.26
C GLU A 104 -0.58 -0.90 -20.37
N ALA A 105 -0.22 -1.52 -19.24
CA ALA A 105 -1.19 -2.05 -18.30
C ALA A 105 -2.05 -0.94 -17.68
N VAL A 106 -1.44 0.16 -17.26
CA VAL A 106 -2.16 1.33 -16.73
C VAL A 106 -3.08 1.93 -17.78
N LYS A 107 -2.56 2.16 -18.99
CA LYS A 107 -3.36 2.68 -20.11
C LYS A 107 -4.58 1.79 -20.43
N MET A 108 -4.40 0.47 -20.41
CA MET A 108 -5.48 -0.49 -20.59
C MET A 108 -6.53 -0.39 -19.48
N LEU A 109 -6.10 -0.39 -18.21
CA LEU A 109 -7.01 -0.32 -17.06
C LEU A 109 -7.83 0.96 -17.04
N VAL A 110 -7.21 2.08 -17.35
CA VAL A 110 -7.86 3.40 -17.41
C VAL A 110 -8.77 3.49 -18.64
N GLY A 111 -8.30 3.06 -19.81
CA GLY A 111 -9.08 3.11 -21.06
C GLY A 111 -10.31 2.20 -21.07
N GLU A 112 -10.27 1.11 -20.30
CA GLU A 112 -11.38 0.18 -20.11
C GLU A 112 -12.25 0.52 -18.87
N ASP A 113 -12.01 1.64 -18.20
CA ASP A 113 -12.72 2.07 -16.97
C ASP A 113 -12.75 0.96 -15.89
N ARG A 114 -11.61 0.35 -15.61
CA ARG A 114 -11.52 -0.79 -14.68
C ARG A 114 -11.11 -0.43 -13.28
N VAL A 115 -10.58 0.77 -13.06
CA VAL A 115 -9.97 1.18 -11.78
C VAL A 115 -10.25 2.63 -11.45
N ASP A 116 -10.34 2.92 -10.16
CA ASP A 116 -10.43 4.28 -9.60
C ASP A 116 -9.12 4.67 -8.89
N HIS A 117 -8.25 3.68 -8.59
CA HIS A 117 -6.98 3.85 -7.93
C HIS A 117 -5.98 2.76 -8.37
N LEU A 118 -4.73 3.15 -8.52
CA LEU A 118 -3.63 2.24 -8.82
C LEU A 118 -2.57 2.31 -7.73
N ASP A 119 -2.23 1.17 -7.14
CA ASP A 119 -1.11 1.04 -6.20
C ASP A 119 0.02 0.22 -6.85
N MET A 120 1.27 0.68 -6.73
CA MET A 120 2.42 -0.03 -7.30
C MET A 120 3.16 -0.81 -6.21
N ASN A 121 3.37 -2.10 -6.43
CA ASN A 121 4.07 -2.97 -5.49
C ASN A 121 5.59 -2.93 -5.68
N PHE A 122 6.27 -2.30 -4.72
CA PHE A 122 7.73 -2.31 -4.59
C PHE A 122 8.18 -2.89 -3.24
N GLY A 123 7.33 -3.67 -2.58
CA GLY A 123 7.60 -4.23 -1.26
C GLY A 123 7.56 -5.76 -1.17
N CYS A 124 7.16 -6.48 -2.23
CA CYS A 124 7.09 -7.95 -2.20
C CYS A 124 8.50 -8.57 -2.05
N PRO A 125 8.81 -9.27 -0.93
CA PRO A 125 10.15 -9.82 -0.68
C PRO A 125 10.34 -11.23 -1.21
N VAL A 126 9.30 -11.84 -1.78
CA VAL A 126 9.30 -13.25 -2.19
C VAL A 126 10.37 -13.51 -3.24
N LYS A 127 11.23 -14.52 -3.03
CA LYS A 127 12.37 -14.87 -3.91
C LYS A 127 11.98 -15.03 -5.39
N LYS A 128 10.78 -15.54 -5.69
CA LYS A 128 10.27 -15.66 -7.06
C LYS A 128 10.12 -14.29 -7.75
N VAL A 129 9.84 -13.23 -7.00
CA VAL A 129 9.69 -11.85 -7.49
C VAL A 129 11.04 -11.14 -7.51
N THR A 130 11.78 -11.17 -6.39
CA THR A 130 13.03 -10.42 -6.23
C THR A 130 14.18 -10.95 -7.11
N ARG A 131 14.27 -12.27 -7.35
CA ARG A 131 15.25 -12.85 -8.30
C ARG A 131 15.07 -12.35 -9.73
N ARG A 132 13.87 -11.90 -10.09
CA ARG A 132 13.58 -11.27 -11.38
C ARG A 132 13.75 -9.75 -11.35
N GLY A 133 14.30 -9.22 -10.27
CA GLY A 133 14.51 -7.79 -10.07
C GLY A 133 13.26 -6.99 -9.73
N GLY A 134 12.17 -7.66 -9.31
CA GLY A 134 10.88 -7.04 -9.00
C GLY A 134 10.63 -6.84 -7.50
N GLY A 135 9.49 -6.28 -7.15
CA GLY A 135 9.07 -6.04 -5.76
C GLY A 135 10.10 -5.24 -4.98
N ALA A 136 10.52 -5.74 -3.82
CA ALA A 136 11.46 -5.06 -2.93
C ALA A 136 12.86 -4.81 -3.54
N ALA A 137 13.21 -5.45 -4.67
CA ALA A 137 14.49 -5.21 -5.34
C ALA A 137 14.49 -3.95 -6.24
N ILE A 138 13.33 -3.38 -6.56
CA ILE A 138 13.24 -2.21 -7.46
C ILE A 138 13.76 -0.93 -6.80
N PRO A 139 13.43 -0.60 -5.54
CA PRO A 139 13.93 0.63 -4.90
C PRO A 139 15.46 0.71 -4.80
N ALA A 140 16.17 -0.43 -4.80
CA ALA A 140 17.63 -0.45 -4.89
C ALA A 140 18.19 -0.01 -6.26
N LYS A 141 17.30 0.25 -7.23
CA LYS A 141 17.62 0.75 -8.57
C LYS A 141 16.83 2.04 -8.85
N PRO A 142 17.26 3.19 -8.29
CA PRO A 142 16.47 4.43 -8.31
C PRO A 142 16.01 4.87 -9.71
N ARG A 143 16.87 4.71 -10.72
CA ARG A 143 16.52 5.05 -12.11
C ARG A 143 15.42 4.15 -12.68
N LEU A 144 15.41 2.86 -12.30
CA LEU A 144 14.36 1.93 -12.71
C LEU A 144 13.05 2.24 -11.98
N LEU A 145 13.11 2.46 -10.66
CA LEU A 145 11.96 2.89 -9.87
C LEU A 145 11.31 4.14 -10.48
N GLN A 146 12.12 5.16 -10.73
CA GLN A 146 11.67 6.41 -11.35
C GLN A 146 10.99 6.17 -12.71
N ALA A 147 11.60 5.36 -13.57
CA ALA A 147 11.04 5.05 -14.89
C ALA A 147 9.69 4.33 -14.81
N ILE A 148 9.55 3.37 -13.88
CA ILE A 148 8.30 2.62 -13.67
C ILE A 148 7.22 3.54 -13.11
N VAL A 149 7.53 4.32 -12.06
CA VAL A 149 6.57 5.25 -11.44
C VAL A 149 6.10 6.29 -12.45
N ARG A 150 7.04 6.88 -13.20
CA ARG A 150 6.75 7.83 -14.27
C ARG A 150 5.84 7.24 -15.35
N ALA A 151 6.09 5.99 -15.77
CA ALA A 151 5.25 5.31 -16.75
C ALA A 151 3.83 5.10 -16.20
N ALA A 152 3.69 4.70 -14.95
CA ALA A 152 2.38 4.54 -14.30
C ALA A 152 1.63 5.88 -14.23
N VAL A 153 2.24 6.92 -13.65
CA VAL A 153 1.60 8.23 -13.45
C VAL A 153 1.20 8.89 -14.76
N ARG A 154 2.08 8.86 -15.79
CA ARG A 154 1.79 9.48 -17.09
C ARG A 154 0.62 8.83 -17.83
N ASN A 155 0.40 7.53 -17.66
CA ASN A 155 -0.68 6.80 -18.32
C ASN A 155 -1.96 6.72 -17.47
N ALA A 156 -1.90 7.09 -16.19
CA ALA A 156 -3.04 7.07 -15.28
C ALA A 156 -4.03 8.24 -15.48
N GLY A 157 -3.59 9.33 -16.09
CA GLY A 157 -4.44 10.52 -16.28
C GLY A 157 -4.90 11.10 -14.94
N ALA A 158 -6.21 11.10 -14.71
CA ALA A 158 -6.81 11.59 -13.45
C ALA A 158 -6.82 10.53 -12.33
N ILE A 159 -6.57 9.26 -12.66
CA ILE A 159 -6.57 8.16 -11.67
C ILE A 159 -5.34 8.31 -10.77
N PRO A 160 -5.51 8.34 -9.42
CA PRO A 160 -4.40 8.47 -8.49
C PRO A 160 -3.53 7.22 -8.51
N VAL A 161 -2.21 7.45 -8.48
CA VAL A 161 -1.19 6.39 -8.36
C VAL A 161 -0.51 6.52 -7.00
N THR A 162 -0.41 5.41 -6.28
CA THR A 162 0.37 5.28 -5.04
C THR A 162 1.45 4.22 -5.19
N ILE A 163 2.40 4.20 -4.27
CA ILE A 163 3.40 3.12 -4.20
C ILE A 163 3.51 2.56 -2.80
N LYS A 164 3.70 1.23 -2.70
CA LYS A 164 3.98 0.56 -1.43
C LYS A 164 5.32 -0.17 -1.50
N PHE A 165 6.20 0.11 -0.52
CA PHE A 165 7.56 -0.42 -0.48
C PHE A 165 7.99 -0.82 0.93
N ARG A 166 9.23 -1.28 1.09
CA ARG A 166 9.88 -1.65 2.36
C ARG A 166 11.03 -0.70 2.68
N ILE A 167 11.58 -0.76 3.91
CA ILE A 167 12.72 0.06 4.35
C ILE A 167 13.90 -0.09 3.38
N GLY A 168 14.19 -1.31 2.97
CA GLY A 168 15.32 -1.60 2.10
C GLY A 168 15.45 -3.08 1.82
N ILE A 169 16.66 -3.50 1.44
CA ILE A 169 16.99 -4.88 1.14
C ILE A 169 17.36 -5.63 2.43
N GLU A 170 18.26 -5.09 3.19
CA GLU A 170 18.82 -5.60 4.44
C GLU A 170 19.15 -4.43 5.38
N ASP A 171 19.60 -4.72 6.59
CA ASP A 171 19.69 -3.71 7.66
C ASP A 171 20.71 -2.59 7.38
N ASP A 172 21.71 -2.83 6.55
CA ASP A 172 22.70 -1.85 6.12
C ASP A 172 22.41 -1.25 4.72
N TRP A 173 21.31 -1.66 4.07
CA TRP A 173 20.93 -1.15 2.75
C TRP A 173 19.48 -0.67 2.69
N HIS A 174 19.29 0.55 3.16
CA HIS A 174 18.00 1.22 3.16
C HIS A 174 17.76 1.99 1.86
N THR A 175 16.53 1.98 1.37
CA THR A 175 16.13 2.62 0.09
C THR A 175 14.88 3.46 0.21
N PHE A 176 14.23 3.47 1.37
CA PHE A 176 12.88 4.01 1.55
C PHE A 176 12.79 5.54 1.39
N LEU A 177 13.81 6.29 1.84
CA LEU A 177 13.81 7.75 1.71
C LEU A 177 13.88 8.18 0.25
N ASP A 178 14.77 7.55 -0.53
CA ASP A 178 14.87 7.83 -1.95
C ASP A 178 13.62 7.39 -2.71
N ALA A 179 13.05 6.22 -2.34
CA ALA A 179 11.81 5.74 -2.94
C ALA A 179 10.64 6.70 -2.70
N GLY A 180 10.51 7.24 -1.48
CA GLY A 180 9.51 8.24 -1.14
C GLY A 180 9.66 9.53 -1.94
N ARG A 181 10.88 10.09 -1.97
CA ARG A 181 11.18 11.31 -2.74
C ARG A 181 10.95 11.14 -4.25
N ILE A 182 11.33 9.98 -4.81
CA ILE A 182 11.08 9.68 -6.22
C ILE A 182 9.57 9.62 -6.49
N ALA A 183 8.80 8.96 -5.62
CA ALA A 183 7.35 8.88 -5.77
C ALA A 183 6.69 10.26 -5.75
N GLU A 184 7.05 11.10 -4.78
CA GLU A 184 6.56 12.48 -4.67
C GLU A 184 6.92 13.30 -5.91
N ALA A 185 8.18 13.26 -6.33
CA ALA A 185 8.67 14.00 -7.50
C ALA A 185 8.01 13.56 -8.83
N GLU A 186 7.66 12.27 -8.97
CA GLU A 186 7.01 11.74 -10.17
C GLU A 186 5.48 11.89 -10.15
N GLY A 187 4.90 12.44 -9.06
CA GLY A 187 3.48 12.79 -8.98
C GLY A 187 2.58 11.70 -8.42
N CYS A 188 3.10 10.75 -7.64
CA CYS A 188 2.28 9.87 -6.83
C CYS A 188 1.40 10.68 -5.88
N ARG A 189 0.28 10.08 -5.46
CA ARG A 189 -0.71 10.71 -4.58
C ARG A 189 -0.63 10.24 -3.13
N ALA A 190 0.12 9.20 -2.86
CA ALA A 190 0.53 8.77 -1.52
C ALA A 190 1.66 7.75 -1.63
N VAL A 191 2.31 7.49 -0.49
CA VAL A 191 3.29 6.42 -0.32
C VAL A 191 2.95 5.59 0.92
N ALA A 192 3.31 4.29 0.89
CA ALA A 192 3.13 3.41 2.02
C ALA A 192 4.42 2.63 2.34
N LEU A 193 4.87 2.69 3.59
CA LEU A 193 6.07 2.01 4.05
C LEU A 193 5.74 0.82 4.95
N HIS A 194 6.10 -0.40 4.50
CA HIS A 194 6.21 -1.51 5.43
C HIS A 194 7.55 -1.41 6.17
N ALA A 195 7.48 -1.20 7.46
CA ALA A 195 8.62 -0.88 8.32
C ALA A 195 9.50 -2.11 8.65
N ARG A 196 9.82 -2.91 7.62
CA ARG A 196 10.78 -4.03 7.63
C ARG A 196 11.61 -4.02 6.35
N THR A 197 12.81 -4.59 6.42
CA THR A 197 13.62 -4.87 5.22
C THR A 197 13.07 -6.06 4.43
N ALA A 198 13.55 -6.27 3.21
CA ALA A 198 13.20 -7.44 2.42
C ALA A 198 13.75 -8.73 3.06
N ALA A 199 14.94 -8.68 3.67
CA ALA A 199 15.59 -9.81 4.33
C ALA A 199 14.81 -10.29 5.55
N GLN A 200 14.25 -9.38 6.35
CA GLN A 200 13.43 -9.71 7.52
C GLN A 200 12.16 -10.49 7.16
N LEU A 201 11.66 -10.40 5.93
CA LEU A 201 10.36 -10.96 5.54
C LEU A 201 9.22 -10.47 6.47
N TYR A 202 8.89 -11.27 7.48
CA TYR A 202 7.89 -10.97 8.52
C TYR A 202 8.42 -11.26 9.94
N GLU A 203 9.73 -11.50 10.07
CA GLU A 203 10.40 -11.78 11.33
C GLU A 203 10.86 -10.49 12.03
N GLY A 204 11.13 -10.60 13.32
CA GLY A 204 11.52 -9.46 14.14
C GLY A 204 10.38 -8.43 14.29
N GLU A 205 10.71 -7.24 14.71
CA GLU A 205 9.80 -6.11 14.89
C GLU A 205 9.88 -5.13 13.72
N ALA A 206 8.77 -4.46 13.42
CA ALA A 206 8.73 -3.38 12.45
C ALA A 206 9.34 -2.10 13.05
N ASP A 207 10.29 -1.50 12.38
CA ASP A 207 10.91 -0.24 12.82
C ASP A 207 10.03 0.96 12.43
N TRP A 208 9.14 1.34 13.33
CA TRP A 208 8.26 2.47 13.13
C TRP A 208 8.99 3.81 13.01
N ASN A 209 10.24 3.94 13.52
CA ASN A 209 11.02 5.17 13.34
C ASN A 209 11.23 5.48 11.85
N ALA A 210 11.44 4.45 11.02
CA ALA A 210 11.57 4.64 9.57
C ALA A 210 10.30 5.24 8.93
N ILE A 211 9.11 4.98 9.50
CA ILE A 211 7.86 5.63 9.04
C ILE A 211 7.90 7.11 9.36
N GLY A 212 8.31 7.47 10.59
CA GLY A 212 8.46 8.87 11.00
C GLY A 212 9.52 9.61 10.16
N GLU A 213 10.66 8.98 9.86
CA GLU A 213 11.68 9.54 8.97
C GLU A 213 11.15 9.76 7.55
N LEU A 214 10.39 8.80 7.01
CA LEU A 214 9.76 8.96 5.71
C LEU A 214 8.75 10.10 5.71
N LYS A 215 7.94 10.24 6.77
CA LYS A 215 6.98 11.33 6.92
C LYS A 215 7.65 12.71 6.94
N GLN A 216 8.84 12.80 7.52
CA GLN A 216 9.63 14.04 7.49
C GLN A 216 10.25 14.32 6.12
N ALA A 217 10.60 13.26 5.35
CA ALA A 217 11.25 13.38 4.05
C ALA A 217 10.29 13.66 2.90
N VAL A 218 9.04 13.18 3.00
CA VAL A 218 7.95 13.36 2.02
C VAL A 218 6.97 14.38 2.57
N GLN A 219 6.74 15.50 1.87
CA GLN A 219 6.06 16.65 2.45
C GLN A 219 4.74 17.02 1.77
N THR A 220 4.55 16.64 0.50
CA THR A 220 3.40 17.09 -0.30
C THR A 220 2.34 16.03 -0.51
N ILE A 221 2.64 14.77 -0.18
CA ILE A 221 1.72 13.64 -0.32
C ILE A 221 1.62 12.85 0.98
N PRO A 222 0.48 12.20 1.26
CA PRO A 222 0.30 11.39 2.46
C PRO A 222 1.27 10.21 2.55
N VAL A 223 1.65 9.88 3.79
CA VAL A 223 2.46 8.72 4.15
C VAL A 223 1.62 7.77 4.99
N PHE A 224 1.49 6.52 4.54
CA PHE A 224 0.84 5.43 5.27
C PHE A 224 1.89 4.53 5.91
N GLY A 225 1.72 4.26 7.21
CA GLY A 225 2.54 3.29 7.94
C GLY A 225 2.01 1.87 7.80
N ASN A 226 2.92 0.88 7.85
CA ASN A 226 2.56 -0.54 7.83
C ASN A 226 3.61 -1.39 8.57
N GLY A 227 3.15 -2.40 9.29
CA GLY A 227 3.95 -3.37 10.04
C GLY A 227 3.54 -3.42 11.50
N ASP A 228 3.33 -4.66 12.00
CA ASP A 228 2.94 -4.95 13.38
C ASP A 228 1.63 -4.29 13.85
N ILE A 229 0.67 -4.19 12.95
CA ILE A 229 -0.71 -3.82 13.27
C ILE A 229 -1.49 -5.12 13.49
N TRP A 230 -1.66 -5.52 14.73
CA TRP A 230 -2.38 -6.72 15.14
C TRP A 230 -3.76 -6.39 15.70
N GLU A 231 -3.88 -5.23 16.33
CA GLU A 231 -5.08 -4.68 16.94
C GLU A 231 -5.32 -3.27 16.42
N ALA A 232 -6.53 -2.77 16.55
CA ALA A 232 -6.85 -1.38 16.18
C ALA A 232 -6.03 -0.36 17.00
N TRP A 233 -5.70 -0.70 18.24
CA TRP A 233 -4.84 0.11 19.12
C TRP A 233 -3.43 0.30 18.58
N ASP A 234 -2.88 -0.68 17.85
CA ASP A 234 -1.57 -0.54 17.18
C ASP A 234 -1.64 0.51 16.08
N ALA A 235 -2.76 0.62 15.36
CA ALA A 235 -2.97 1.64 14.35
C ALA A 235 -2.91 3.06 14.96
N LEU A 236 -3.61 3.28 16.09
CA LEU A 236 -3.58 4.56 16.80
C LEU A 236 -2.18 4.90 17.31
N ARG A 237 -1.49 3.91 17.90
CA ARG A 237 -0.10 4.09 18.35
C ARG A 237 0.81 4.46 17.19
N MET A 238 0.77 3.71 16.10
CA MET A 238 1.61 3.99 14.93
C MET A 238 1.42 5.42 14.44
N MET A 239 0.17 5.85 14.22
CA MET A 239 -0.10 7.21 13.76
C MET A 239 0.34 8.28 14.75
N ARG A 240 0.18 8.05 16.07
CA ARG A 240 0.62 8.99 17.12
C ARG A 240 2.14 9.07 17.24
N GLU A 241 2.81 7.93 17.22
CA GLU A 241 4.26 7.82 17.42
C GLU A 241 5.05 8.31 16.20
N THR A 242 4.54 8.06 14.99
CA THR A 242 5.26 8.36 13.74
C THR A 242 4.79 9.63 13.05
N GLY A 243 3.59 10.11 13.36
CA GLY A 243 2.95 11.23 12.67
C GLY A 243 2.52 10.91 11.24
N CYS A 244 2.49 9.64 10.82
CA CYS A 244 1.99 9.26 9.50
C CYS A 244 0.48 9.57 9.38
N ASP A 245 0.02 9.76 8.14
CA ASP A 245 -1.33 10.25 7.88
C ASP A 245 -2.39 9.15 7.98
N GLY A 246 -1.98 7.89 7.87
CA GLY A 246 -2.86 6.73 8.00
C GLY A 246 -2.05 5.44 8.10
N GLU A 247 -2.74 4.31 8.21
CA GLU A 247 -2.10 3.01 8.33
C GLU A 247 -2.61 2.00 7.30
N ILE A 248 -1.79 1.00 7.03
CA ILE A 248 -2.14 -0.16 6.21
C ILE A 248 -1.99 -1.43 7.04
N GLY A 249 -3.10 -2.06 7.39
CA GLY A 249 -3.12 -3.26 8.23
C GLY A 249 -3.79 -4.47 7.59
N ARG A 250 -3.50 -5.64 8.16
CA ARG A 250 -4.22 -6.89 7.85
C ARG A 250 -5.37 -7.11 8.82
N ALA A 251 -5.23 -6.62 10.06
CA ALA A 251 -6.14 -6.87 11.17
C ALA A 251 -7.05 -5.69 11.48
N SER A 252 -6.64 -4.46 11.15
CA SER A 252 -7.40 -3.23 11.38
C SER A 252 -8.83 -3.24 10.80
N CYS A 253 -9.10 -4.16 9.86
CA CYS A 253 -10.45 -4.39 9.35
C CYS A 253 -11.34 -5.26 10.27
N ARG A 254 -10.83 -5.77 11.39
CA ARG A 254 -11.60 -6.66 12.28
C ARG A 254 -12.26 -5.96 13.45
N GLU A 255 -11.79 -4.79 13.82
CA GLU A 255 -12.26 -4.08 15.01
C GLU A 255 -12.65 -2.65 14.65
N ARG A 256 -13.84 -2.25 15.07
CA ARG A 256 -14.23 -0.83 15.06
C ARG A 256 -13.63 -0.20 16.33
N VAL A 257 -12.78 0.78 16.16
CA VAL A 257 -12.26 1.62 17.24
C VAL A 257 -13.18 2.82 17.44
#